data_8b91bec8fff5f38afd3e9f76409c3823
#
_entry.id   8b91bec8fff5f38afd3e9f76409c3823
#
_cell.length_a   1.000
_cell.length_b   1.000
_cell.length_c   1.000
_cell.angle_alpha   90.00
_cell.angle_beta   90.00
_cell.angle_gamma   90.00
#
_symmetry.space_group_name_H-M   'P 1'
#
loop_
_entity.id
_entity.type
_entity.pdbx_description
1 polymer ?
#
loop_
_entity_poly.entity_id
_entity_poly.type
_entity_poly.pdbx_seq_one_letter_code
_entity_poly.pdbx_strand_id
1 'polypeptide(L)'
;MPVILNEKKQAEYIIEKGEVGNKPTSTLFLLAKYYRQKENLNKEQTFNKLNEFMEKNYKNYNSATWEDIIEDISKKANKYPLREIDYIEITKSEIDTIRNVCNIKYEKLLFTMLCYAKLYNKISDKNNGWVNTDIKELFRVARVSVRYRNDKFLYLNDLETDGLISFSNKNDNLNLRVTFIDDESEVILRVDDFRELGYEYLNHIGDGKFIHTREFLSTHP
;
A
#
# COMPACT_ATOMS: atom_id res chain seq x y z
N MET A 1 7.49 1.70 2.15
CA MET A 1 7.09 0.75 1.09
C MET A 1 5.65 1.03 0.75
N PRO A 2 5.25 1.02 -0.52
CA PRO A 2 3.84 1.07 -0.85
C PRO A 2 3.13 -0.10 -0.16
N VAL A 3 1.93 0.15 0.34
CA VAL A 3 1.15 -0.90 0.99
C VAL A 3 0.42 -1.66 -0.11
N ILE A 4 0.80 -2.92 -0.31
CA ILE A 4 0.24 -3.79 -1.32
C ILE A 4 -0.90 -4.60 -0.67
N LEU A 5 -2.07 -4.55 -1.29
CA LEU A 5 -3.26 -5.25 -0.81
C LEU A 5 -3.10 -6.78 -0.94
N ASN A 6 -2.71 -7.23 -2.13
CA ASN A 6 -2.52 -8.65 -2.43
C ASN A 6 -1.11 -8.90 -2.96
N GLU A 7 -0.23 -9.38 -2.08
CA GLU A 7 1.18 -9.62 -2.40
C GLU A 7 1.35 -10.79 -3.41
N LYS A 8 0.43 -11.76 -3.42
CA LYS A 8 0.46 -12.85 -4.38
C LYS A 8 0.22 -12.33 -5.80
N LYS A 9 -0.90 -11.62 -6.01
CA LYS A 9 -1.25 -11.03 -7.33
C LYS A 9 -0.16 -10.07 -7.80
N GLN A 10 0.44 -9.29 -6.88
CA GLN A 10 1.54 -8.39 -7.21
C GLN A 10 2.81 -9.16 -7.64
N ALA A 11 3.14 -10.26 -6.98
CA ALA A 11 4.29 -11.07 -7.36
C ALA A 11 4.09 -11.70 -8.75
N GLU A 12 2.90 -12.26 -9.02
CA GLU A 12 2.53 -12.83 -10.32
C GLU A 12 2.62 -11.78 -11.44
N TYR A 13 2.12 -10.56 -11.20
CA TYR A 13 2.22 -9.44 -12.13
C TYR A 13 3.69 -9.06 -12.41
N ILE A 14 4.52 -8.97 -11.37
CA ILE A 14 5.95 -8.65 -11.51
C ILE A 14 6.67 -9.72 -12.33
N ILE A 15 6.39 -10.99 -12.09
CA ILE A 15 6.98 -12.11 -12.84
C ILE A 15 6.58 -12.04 -14.33
N GLU A 16 5.30 -11.81 -14.59
CA GLU A 16 4.77 -11.71 -15.97
C GLU A 16 5.38 -10.54 -16.75
N LYS A 17 5.48 -9.36 -16.12
CA LYS A 17 5.97 -8.13 -16.76
C LYS A 17 7.49 -7.98 -16.74
N GLY A 18 8.20 -8.68 -15.86
CA GLY A 18 9.64 -8.51 -15.64
C GLY A 18 10.01 -7.17 -15.00
N GLU A 19 9.11 -6.54 -14.27
CA GLU A 19 9.32 -5.21 -13.70
C GLU A 19 10.05 -5.26 -12.36
N VAL A 20 11.29 -4.80 -12.31
CA VAL A 20 12.07 -4.76 -11.06
C VAL A 20 11.73 -3.54 -10.20
N GLY A 21 11.20 -2.47 -10.79
CA GLY A 21 10.83 -1.23 -10.10
C GLY A 21 12.01 -0.42 -9.56
N ASN A 22 11.69 0.67 -8.86
CA ASN A 22 12.70 1.60 -8.31
C ASN A 22 13.35 1.11 -7.00
N LYS A 23 12.82 0.06 -6.39
CA LYS A 23 13.33 -0.54 -5.14
C LYS A 23 13.54 -2.04 -5.34
N PRO A 24 14.61 -2.45 -6.05
CA PRO A 24 14.85 -3.86 -6.41
C PRO A 24 14.82 -4.82 -5.22
N THR A 25 15.39 -4.45 -4.09
CA THR A 25 15.39 -5.27 -2.86
C THR A 25 13.98 -5.56 -2.34
N SER A 26 13.06 -4.60 -2.44
CA SER A 26 11.66 -4.81 -2.04
C SER A 26 10.93 -5.75 -2.99
N THR A 27 11.19 -5.62 -4.29
CA THR A 27 10.67 -6.53 -5.32
C THR A 27 11.18 -7.94 -5.09
N LEU A 28 12.47 -8.11 -4.91
CA LEU A 28 13.08 -9.43 -4.62
C LEU A 28 12.52 -10.06 -3.35
N PHE A 29 12.31 -9.27 -2.29
CA PHE A 29 11.74 -9.80 -1.05
C PHE A 29 10.31 -10.30 -1.24
N LEU A 30 9.49 -9.58 -2.04
CA LEU A 30 8.14 -10.02 -2.40
C LEU A 30 8.18 -11.31 -3.22
N LEU A 31 9.03 -11.38 -4.24
CA LEU A 31 9.21 -12.59 -5.07
C LEU A 31 9.72 -13.77 -4.25
N ALA A 32 10.66 -13.55 -3.33
CA ALA A 32 11.15 -14.60 -2.44
C ALA A 32 10.03 -15.19 -1.57
N LYS A 33 9.15 -14.34 -0.99
CA LYS A 33 7.97 -14.79 -0.25
C LYS A 33 7.07 -15.65 -1.13
N TYR A 34 6.81 -15.19 -2.36
CA TYR A 34 5.99 -15.92 -3.33
C TYR A 34 6.58 -17.29 -3.66
N TYR A 35 7.84 -17.36 -4.06
CA TYR A 35 8.51 -18.61 -4.38
C TYR A 35 8.56 -19.59 -3.20
N ARG A 36 8.83 -19.08 -1.99
CA ARG A 36 8.88 -19.90 -0.78
C ARG A 36 7.51 -20.44 -0.36
N GLN A 37 6.45 -19.64 -0.47
CA GLN A 37 5.15 -19.94 0.14
C GLN A 37 4.10 -20.42 -0.86
N LYS A 38 4.22 -20.09 -2.13
CA LYS A 38 3.28 -20.53 -3.19
C LYS A 38 3.86 -21.60 -4.09
N GLU A 39 5.12 -21.47 -4.47
CA GLU A 39 5.80 -22.49 -5.28
C GLU A 39 6.52 -23.55 -4.41
N ASN A 40 6.52 -23.39 -3.08
CA ASN A 40 7.15 -24.30 -2.12
C ASN A 40 8.64 -24.55 -2.38
N LEU A 41 9.34 -23.59 -2.98
CA LEU A 41 10.76 -23.73 -3.25
C LEU A 41 11.59 -23.67 -1.95
N ASN A 42 12.67 -24.41 -1.88
CA ASN A 42 13.62 -24.30 -0.78
C ASN A 42 14.48 -23.03 -0.91
N LYS A 43 15.37 -22.77 0.07
CA LYS A 43 16.24 -21.57 0.09
C LYS A 43 17.10 -21.44 -1.17
N GLU A 44 17.76 -22.54 -1.57
CA GLU A 44 18.68 -22.57 -2.71
C GLU A 44 17.92 -22.36 -4.03
N GLN A 45 16.80 -23.05 -4.21
CA GLN A 45 15.94 -22.86 -5.38
C GLN A 45 15.41 -21.42 -5.48
N THR A 46 15.02 -20.82 -4.33
CA THR A 46 14.57 -19.43 -4.29
C THR A 46 15.71 -18.48 -4.68
N PHE A 47 16.90 -18.69 -4.15
CA PHE A 47 18.09 -17.93 -4.52
C PHE A 47 18.35 -17.98 -6.03
N ASN A 48 18.34 -19.18 -6.62
CA ASN A 48 18.54 -19.34 -8.06
C ASN A 48 17.47 -18.64 -8.89
N LYS A 49 16.19 -18.77 -8.52
CA LYS A 49 15.07 -18.10 -9.18
C LYS A 49 15.16 -16.58 -9.14
N LEU A 50 15.59 -16.01 -8.02
CA LEU A 50 15.78 -14.56 -7.90
C LEU A 50 16.95 -14.07 -8.75
N ASN A 51 18.05 -14.80 -8.83
CA ASN A 51 19.17 -14.48 -9.71
C ASN A 51 18.75 -14.54 -11.18
N GLU A 52 18.07 -15.60 -11.62
CA GLU A 52 17.51 -15.72 -12.98
C GLU A 52 16.57 -14.53 -13.31
N PHE A 53 15.71 -14.16 -12.37
CA PHE A 53 14.80 -13.03 -12.55
C PHE A 53 15.57 -11.71 -12.72
N MET A 54 16.57 -11.46 -11.88
CA MET A 54 17.40 -10.25 -11.94
C MET A 54 18.24 -10.19 -13.20
N GLU A 55 18.88 -11.28 -13.57
CA GLU A 55 19.70 -11.38 -14.78
C GLU A 55 18.88 -11.05 -16.03
N LYS A 56 17.64 -11.56 -16.09
CA LYS A 56 16.74 -11.34 -17.22
C LYS A 56 16.18 -9.92 -17.28
N ASN A 57 15.86 -9.32 -16.13
CA ASN A 57 14.97 -8.15 -16.06
C ASN A 57 15.63 -6.88 -15.49
N TYR A 58 16.82 -6.97 -14.89
CA TYR A 58 17.48 -5.81 -14.29
C TYR A 58 18.76 -5.44 -15.02
N LYS A 59 18.71 -4.37 -15.82
CA LYS A 59 19.81 -3.94 -16.69
C LYS A 59 21.16 -3.76 -15.98
N ASN A 60 21.13 -3.35 -14.72
CA ASN A 60 22.33 -3.09 -13.91
C ASN A 60 22.65 -4.26 -12.97
N TYR A 61 22.18 -5.46 -13.28
CA TYR A 61 22.47 -6.64 -12.47
C TYR A 61 23.95 -7.02 -12.57
N ASN A 62 24.53 -7.28 -11.39
CA ASN A 62 25.86 -7.84 -11.24
C ASN A 62 25.80 -8.87 -10.09
N SER A 63 26.03 -10.14 -10.41
CA SER A 63 25.91 -11.23 -9.44
C SER A 63 26.76 -11.00 -8.19
N ALA A 64 28.02 -10.57 -8.34
CA ALA A 64 28.91 -10.32 -7.21
C ALA A 64 28.38 -9.24 -6.23
N THR A 65 27.62 -8.25 -6.73
CA THR A 65 27.03 -7.21 -5.89
C THR A 65 25.74 -7.65 -5.22
N TRP A 66 24.97 -8.54 -5.87
CA TRP A 66 23.63 -8.92 -5.43
C TRP A 66 23.59 -10.25 -4.68
N GLU A 67 24.64 -11.05 -4.73
CA GLU A 67 24.67 -12.40 -4.14
C GLU A 67 24.31 -12.40 -2.66
N ASP A 68 25.00 -11.62 -1.84
CA ASP A 68 24.73 -11.54 -0.39
C ASP A 68 23.31 -11.04 -0.09
N ILE A 69 22.83 -10.05 -0.88
CA ILE A 69 21.48 -9.48 -0.72
C ILE A 69 20.44 -10.53 -1.03
N ILE A 70 20.57 -11.25 -2.13
CA ILE A 70 19.62 -12.29 -2.55
C ILE A 70 19.66 -13.47 -1.59
N GLU A 71 20.84 -13.85 -1.10
CA GLU A 71 20.95 -14.90 -0.10
C GLU A 71 20.24 -14.54 1.20
N ASP A 72 20.45 -13.33 1.72
CA ASP A 72 19.79 -12.84 2.94
C ASP A 72 18.24 -12.76 2.77
N ILE A 73 17.78 -12.27 1.63
CA ILE A 73 16.36 -12.24 1.28
C ILE A 73 15.77 -13.65 1.25
N SER A 74 16.44 -14.61 0.60
CA SER A 74 16.00 -16.00 0.49
C SER A 74 15.91 -16.69 1.86
N LYS A 75 16.80 -16.34 2.80
CA LYS A 75 16.76 -16.83 4.20
C LYS A 75 15.55 -16.26 4.98
N LYS A 76 15.24 -14.99 4.77
CA LYS A 76 14.22 -14.25 5.55
C LYS A 76 12.79 -14.42 5.03
N ALA A 77 12.61 -14.85 3.79
CA ALA A 77 11.31 -14.86 3.10
C ALA A 77 10.19 -15.63 3.83
N ASN A 78 10.52 -16.73 4.54
CA ASN A 78 9.54 -17.53 5.28
C ASN A 78 9.13 -16.93 6.64
N LYS A 79 9.84 -15.90 7.13
CA LYS A 79 9.52 -15.28 8.43
C LYS A 79 8.26 -14.43 8.39
N TYR A 80 7.84 -14.01 7.22
CA TYR A 80 6.71 -13.10 7.03
C TYR A 80 5.70 -13.71 6.08
N PRO A 81 4.44 -13.87 6.48
CA PRO A 81 3.41 -14.43 5.62
C PRO A 81 3.18 -13.55 4.39
N LEU A 82 2.82 -14.19 3.30
CA LEU A 82 2.36 -13.51 2.08
C LEU A 82 0.93 -13.03 2.31
N ARG A 83 0.67 -11.73 2.07
CA ARG A 83 -0.68 -11.17 2.22
C ARG A 83 -1.52 -11.46 0.99
N GLU A 84 -2.73 -11.96 1.23
CA GLU A 84 -3.71 -12.29 0.19
C GLU A 84 -5.06 -11.66 0.53
N ILE A 85 -5.09 -10.33 0.68
CA ILE A 85 -6.33 -9.58 0.89
C ILE A 85 -6.85 -9.18 -0.48
N ASP A 86 -8.06 -9.60 -0.83
CA ASP A 86 -8.61 -9.33 -2.16
C ASP A 86 -9.17 -7.92 -2.29
N TYR A 87 -9.79 -7.39 -1.23
CA TYR A 87 -10.35 -6.04 -1.22
C TYR A 87 -10.48 -5.49 0.20
N ILE A 88 -10.60 -4.18 0.27
CA ILE A 88 -11.11 -3.47 1.45
C ILE A 88 -12.43 -2.79 1.07
N GLU A 89 -13.32 -2.64 2.04
CA GLU A 89 -14.64 -2.02 1.86
C GLU A 89 -14.66 -0.65 2.51
N ILE A 90 -15.20 0.32 1.80
CA ILE A 90 -15.38 1.68 2.26
C ILE A 90 -16.89 1.95 2.32
N THR A 91 -17.34 2.51 3.42
CA THR A 91 -18.75 2.76 3.67
C THR A 91 -19.16 4.17 3.29
N LYS A 92 -20.47 4.38 3.20
CA LYS A 92 -21.05 5.69 2.89
C LYS A 92 -20.68 6.72 3.96
N SER A 93 -20.80 6.38 5.24
CA SER A 93 -20.51 7.31 6.33
C SER A 93 -19.04 7.77 6.33
N GLU A 94 -18.13 6.86 5.96
CA GLU A 94 -16.69 7.17 5.84
C GLU A 94 -16.43 8.15 4.70
N ILE A 95 -17.07 7.95 3.53
CA ILE A 95 -16.93 8.87 2.39
C ILE A 95 -17.58 10.22 2.70
N ASP A 96 -18.75 10.24 3.33
CA ASP A 96 -19.42 11.48 3.73
C ASP A 96 -18.56 12.28 4.72
N THR A 97 -17.89 11.59 5.68
CA THR A 97 -16.95 12.22 6.59
C THR A 97 -15.77 12.85 5.85
N ILE A 98 -15.19 12.15 4.89
CA ILE A 98 -14.06 12.67 4.09
C ILE A 98 -14.49 13.90 3.28
N ARG A 99 -15.65 13.86 2.64
CA ARG A 99 -16.17 14.96 1.82
C ARG A 99 -16.52 16.22 2.61
N ASN A 100 -16.94 16.06 3.86
CA ASN A 100 -17.29 17.18 4.74
C ASN A 100 -16.10 18.09 5.07
N VAL A 101 -14.86 17.64 4.83
CA VAL A 101 -13.67 18.47 5.03
C VAL A 101 -13.53 19.58 3.97
N CYS A 102 -14.22 19.48 2.84
CA CYS A 102 -14.30 20.49 1.78
C CYS A 102 -12.93 20.97 1.24
N ASN A 103 -11.91 20.14 1.30
CA ASN A 103 -10.59 20.43 0.76
C ASN A 103 -9.94 19.17 0.18
N ILE A 104 -9.72 19.18 -1.12
CA ILE A 104 -9.22 18.03 -1.88
C ILE A 104 -7.90 17.43 -1.36
N LYS A 105 -7.01 18.22 -0.76
CA LYS A 105 -5.76 17.70 -0.21
C LYS A 105 -6.00 16.89 1.06
N TYR A 106 -6.88 17.36 1.93
CA TYR A 106 -7.29 16.66 3.13
C TYR A 106 -8.11 15.42 2.79
N GLU A 107 -9.03 15.51 1.83
CA GLU A 107 -9.82 14.37 1.34
C GLU A 107 -8.88 13.24 0.85
N LYS A 108 -7.88 13.57 0.04
CA LYS A 108 -6.88 12.62 -0.46
C LYS A 108 -6.08 11.96 0.67
N LEU A 109 -5.65 12.75 1.64
CA LEU A 109 -4.92 12.24 2.81
C LEU A 109 -5.80 11.31 3.63
N LEU A 110 -7.01 11.74 3.99
CA LEU A 110 -7.95 10.96 4.79
C LEU A 110 -8.32 9.65 4.10
N PHE A 111 -8.61 9.68 2.80
CA PHE A 111 -8.92 8.47 2.05
C PHE A 111 -7.75 7.49 2.03
N THR A 112 -6.52 7.98 1.82
CA THR A 112 -5.33 7.14 1.85
C THR A 112 -5.10 6.54 3.23
N MET A 113 -5.26 7.34 4.30
CA MET A 113 -5.15 6.87 5.68
C MET A 113 -6.22 5.82 6.00
N LEU A 114 -7.48 6.05 5.58
CA LEU A 114 -8.58 5.11 5.76
C LEU A 114 -8.29 3.77 5.07
N CYS A 115 -7.83 3.79 3.81
CA CYS A 115 -7.45 2.58 3.09
C CYS A 115 -6.36 1.79 3.83
N TYR A 116 -5.35 2.47 4.37
CA TYR A 116 -4.30 1.84 5.16
C TYR A 116 -4.84 1.27 6.47
N ALA A 117 -5.65 2.04 7.20
CA ALA A 117 -6.22 1.60 8.46
C ALA A 117 -7.10 0.35 8.28
N LYS A 118 -7.97 0.34 7.28
CA LYS A 118 -8.80 -0.83 6.96
C LYS A 118 -7.98 -2.04 6.52
N LEU A 119 -6.92 -1.83 5.73
CA LEU A 119 -5.99 -2.91 5.39
C LEU A 119 -5.33 -3.49 6.64
N TYR A 120 -4.81 -2.65 7.53
CA TYR A 120 -4.17 -3.11 8.76
C TYR A 120 -5.15 -3.78 9.71
N ASN A 121 -6.41 -3.31 9.77
CA ASN A 121 -7.48 -4.00 10.52
C ASN A 121 -7.74 -5.41 9.97
N LYS A 122 -7.72 -5.61 8.64
CA LYS A 122 -7.84 -6.96 8.04
C LYS A 122 -6.62 -7.85 8.30
N ILE A 123 -5.44 -7.28 8.55
CA ILE A 123 -4.23 -8.03 8.92
C ILE A 123 -4.27 -8.45 10.39
N SER A 124 -4.85 -7.61 11.24
CA SER A 124 -4.94 -7.84 12.68
C SER A 124 -6.18 -7.20 13.28
N ASP A 125 -7.09 -8.00 13.79
CA ASP A 125 -8.35 -7.54 14.42
C ASP A 125 -8.12 -6.60 15.61
N LYS A 126 -6.91 -6.62 16.20
CA LYS A 126 -6.52 -5.74 17.32
C LYS A 126 -6.02 -4.38 16.88
N ASN A 127 -5.87 -4.14 15.58
CA ASN A 127 -5.23 -2.93 15.07
C ASN A 127 -6.03 -1.65 15.35
N ASN A 128 -7.36 -1.71 15.30
CA ASN A 128 -8.29 -0.63 15.66
C ASN A 128 -7.94 0.74 14.99
N GLY A 129 -7.72 0.72 13.69
CA GLY A 129 -7.48 1.92 12.88
C GLY A 129 -6.06 2.48 12.91
N TRP A 130 -5.12 1.82 13.60
CA TRP A 130 -3.73 2.27 13.64
C TRP A 130 -2.99 2.00 12.32
N VAL A 131 -2.19 2.97 11.92
CA VAL A 131 -1.31 2.92 10.73
C VAL A 131 0.09 3.34 11.12
N ASN A 132 1.08 2.52 10.79
CA ASN A 132 2.50 2.88 10.92
C ASN A 132 3.06 3.11 9.51
N THR A 133 3.51 4.33 9.23
CA THR A 133 4.02 4.70 7.90
C THR A 133 5.06 5.81 7.99
N ASP A 134 5.80 6.03 6.91
CA ASP A 134 6.63 7.23 6.73
C ASP A 134 5.77 8.39 6.22
N ILE A 135 5.95 9.58 6.79
CA ILE A 135 5.17 10.77 6.42
C ILE A 135 5.36 11.15 4.94
N LYS A 136 6.57 10.97 4.39
CA LYS A 136 6.84 11.28 2.97
C LYS A 136 6.10 10.30 2.08
N GLU A 137 6.08 9.03 2.46
CA GLU A 137 5.40 7.98 1.73
C GLU A 137 3.88 8.19 1.74
N LEU A 138 3.29 8.55 2.89
CA LEU A 138 1.86 8.86 2.99
C LEU A 138 1.46 9.97 2.02
N PHE A 139 2.18 11.10 2.03
CA PHE A 139 1.90 12.24 1.14
C PHE A 139 2.15 11.91 -0.33
N ARG A 140 3.15 11.07 -0.63
CA ARG A 140 3.43 10.59 -1.98
C ARG A 140 2.27 9.75 -2.53
N VAL A 141 1.81 8.78 -1.75
CA VAL A 141 0.70 7.88 -2.13
C VAL A 141 -0.60 8.66 -2.25
N ALA A 142 -0.87 9.58 -1.34
CA ALA A 142 -2.02 10.49 -1.42
C ALA A 142 -1.90 11.51 -2.57
N ARG A 143 -0.76 11.58 -3.27
CA ARG A 143 -0.44 12.59 -4.30
C ARG A 143 -0.72 14.02 -3.84
N VAL A 144 -0.39 14.30 -2.59
CA VAL A 144 -0.46 15.63 -2.01
C VAL A 144 0.94 16.23 -2.01
N SER A 145 1.17 17.16 -2.94
CA SER A 145 2.47 17.83 -3.05
C SER A 145 2.59 18.89 -1.97
N VAL A 146 3.56 18.70 -1.06
CA VAL A 146 3.93 19.65 -0.01
C VAL A 146 5.45 19.70 0.06
N ARG A 147 6.00 20.91 -0.09
CA ARG A 147 7.45 21.10 -0.23
C ARG A 147 8.22 20.81 1.05
N TYR A 148 7.76 21.38 2.17
CA TYR A 148 8.48 21.30 3.43
C TYR A 148 7.87 20.25 4.35
N ARG A 149 8.72 19.60 5.14
CA ARG A 149 8.29 18.58 6.10
C ARG A 149 7.35 19.16 7.16
N ASN A 150 7.68 20.35 7.66
CA ASN A 150 6.86 20.99 8.70
C ASN A 150 5.44 21.28 8.21
N ASP A 151 5.28 21.67 6.94
CA ASP A 151 3.96 21.91 6.37
C ASP A 151 3.12 20.62 6.35
N LYS A 152 3.74 19.45 6.16
CA LYS A 152 3.04 18.17 6.24
C LYS A 152 2.45 17.92 7.63
N PHE A 153 3.18 18.32 8.69
CA PHE A 153 2.66 18.22 10.05
C PHE A 153 1.52 19.19 10.31
N LEU A 154 1.48 20.36 9.68
CA LEU A 154 0.32 21.26 9.77
C LEU A 154 -0.94 20.55 9.26
N TYR A 155 -0.87 19.89 8.09
CA TYR A 155 -2.01 19.10 7.60
C TYR A 155 -2.47 18.03 8.60
N LEU A 156 -1.55 17.35 9.26
CA LEU A 156 -1.90 16.31 10.24
C LEU A 156 -2.48 16.93 11.51
N ASN A 157 -1.95 18.05 11.98
CA ASN A 157 -2.46 18.77 13.16
C ASN A 157 -3.89 19.29 12.92
N ASP A 158 -4.17 19.81 11.72
CA ASP A 158 -5.51 20.26 11.37
C ASP A 158 -6.51 19.09 11.43
N LEU A 159 -6.17 17.95 10.82
CA LEU A 159 -6.99 16.74 10.86
C LEU A 159 -7.17 16.16 12.28
N GLU A 160 -6.16 16.29 13.13
CA GLU A 160 -6.24 15.90 14.55
C GLU A 160 -7.12 16.86 15.34
N THR A 161 -7.02 18.16 15.07
CA THR A 161 -7.88 19.19 15.68
C THR A 161 -9.35 18.97 15.34
N ASP A 162 -9.63 18.55 14.10
CA ASP A 162 -10.96 18.18 13.64
C ASP A 162 -11.44 16.81 14.18
N GLY A 163 -10.59 16.11 14.95
CA GLY A 163 -10.91 14.82 15.55
C GLY A 163 -10.95 13.64 14.58
N LEU A 164 -10.49 13.82 13.33
CA LEU A 164 -10.54 12.80 12.29
C LEU A 164 -9.41 11.78 12.38
N ILE A 165 -8.30 12.19 12.98
CA ILE A 165 -7.16 11.31 13.27
C ILE A 165 -6.61 11.62 14.66
N SER A 166 -5.79 10.72 15.18
CA SER A 166 -4.80 11.05 16.21
C SER A 166 -3.44 10.53 15.75
N PHE A 167 -2.37 11.24 16.07
CA PHE A 167 -1.06 10.80 15.61
C PHE A 167 0.07 11.08 16.61
N SER A 168 1.13 10.32 16.47
CA SER A 168 2.41 10.56 17.13
C SER A 168 3.56 10.36 16.14
N ASN A 169 4.61 11.13 16.29
CA ASN A 169 5.80 11.05 15.46
C ASN A 169 7.02 10.69 16.30
N LYS A 170 7.69 9.59 15.95
CA LYS A 170 8.93 9.17 16.59
C LYS A 170 9.93 8.76 15.52
N ASN A 171 11.04 9.50 15.40
CA ASN A 171 12.15 9.18 14.49
C ASN A 171 11.69 8.94 13.02
N ASP A 172 10.95 9.90 12.45
CA ASP A 172 10.38 9.86 11.09
C ASP A 172 9.28 8.81 10.86
N ASN A 173 9.03 7.92 11.80
CA ASN A 173 7.90 7.01 11.75
C ASN A 173 6.66 7.70 12.30
N LEU A 174 5.66 7.81 11.45
CA LEU A 174 4.34 8.32 11.77
C LEU A 174 3.48 7.15 12.25
N ASN A 175 3.04 7.21 13.50
CA ASN A 175 1.93 6.39 13.98
C ASN A 175 0.68 7.26 13.98
N LEU A 176 -0.31 6.89 13.20
CA LEU A 176 -1.59 7.57 13.17
C LEU A 176 -2.73 6.59 13.38
N ARG A 177 -3.83 7.07 13.92
CA ARG A 177 -5.08 6.33 14.06
C ARG A 177 -6.18 7.09 13.35
N VAL A 178 -6.90 6.42 12.48
CA VAL A 178 -8.13 6.93 11.87
C VAL A 178 -9.28 6.70 12.85
N THR A 179 -10.04 7.75 13.15
CA THR A 179 -11.06 7.73 14.21
C THR A 179 -12.47 7.48 13.71
N PHE A 180 -12.71 7.68 12.39
CA PHE A 180 -14.03 7.63 11.76
C PHE A 180 -14.30 6.32 10.99
N ILE A 181 -13.57 5.25 11.29
CA ILE A 181 -13.83 3.93 10.68
C ILE A 181 -15.19 3.44 11.14
N ASP A 182 -16.03 3.08 10.17
CA ASP A 182 -17.37 2.57 10.38
C ASP A 182 -17.63 1.36 9.47
N ASP A 183 -17.71 0.18 10.07
CA ASP A 183 -17.93 -1.07 9.37
C ASP A 183 -19.42 -1.51 9.39
N GLU A 184 -20.33 -0.70 9.99
CA GLU A 184 -21.75 -0.99 10.13
C GLU A 184 -22.62 -0.34 9.04
N SER A 185 -22.14 0.76 8.46
CA SER A 185 -22.86 1.49 7.41
C SER A 185 -22.83 0.78 6.05
N GLU A 186 -23.66 1.22 5.14
CA GLU A 186 -23.73 0.72 3.77
C GLU A 186 -22.37 0.78 3.06
N VAL A 187 -21.90 -0.35 2.55
CA VAL A 187 -20.67 -0.43 1.72
C VAL A 187 -20.98 0.13 0.34
N ILE A 188 -20.25 1.15 -0.04
CA ILE A 188 -20.46 1.84 -1.32
C ILE A 188 -19.27 1.73 -2.27
N LEU A 189 -18.09 1.32 -1.77
CA LEU A 189 -16.89 1.16 -2.58
C LEU A 189 -16.10 -0.05 -2.11
N ARG A 190 -15.63 -0.86 -3.07
CA ARG A 190 -14.60 -1.89 -2.86
C ARG A 190 -13.32 -1.48 -3.55
N VAL A 191 -12.25 -1.40 -2.76
CA VAL A 191 -10.89 -1.13 -3.24
C VAL A 191 -10.17 -2.45 -3.37
N ASP A 192 -9.86 -2.89 -4.59
CA ASP A 192 -9.27 -4.20 -4.88
C ASP A 192 -7.99 -4.12 -5.74
N ASP A 193 -7.43 -2.94 -5.97
CA ASP A 193 -6.16 -2.82 -6.67
C ASP A 193 -5.04 -3.42 -5.83
N PHE A 194 -4.46 -4.51 -6.32
CA PHE A 194 -3.40 -5.22 -5.63
C PHE A 194 -2.04 -4.52 -5.68
N ARG A 195 -1.87 -3.52 -6.55
CA ARG A 195 -0.59 -2.85 -6.79
C ARG A 195 -0.27 -1.77 -5.79
N GLU A 196 -1.19 -0.85 -5.57
CA GLU A 196 -1.01 0.26 -4.63
C GLU A 196 -2.36 0.86 -4.22
N LEU A 197 -2.60 0.97 -2.90
CA LEU A 197 -3.75 1.70 -2.37
C LEU A 197 -3.49 3.20 -2.44
N GLY A 198 -4.43 3.96 -2.99
CA GLY A 198 -4.29 5.41 -3.08
C GLY A 198 -5.58 6.14 -3.39
N TYR A 199 -5.48 7.45 -3.38
CA TYR A 199 -6.61 8.37 -3.53
C TYR A 199 -7.25 8.37 -4.93
N GLU A 200 -6.70 7.68 -5.91
CA GLU A 200 -7.24 7.66 -7.29
C GLU A 200 -8.73 7.30 -7.33
N TYR A 201 -9.17 6.52 -6.36
CA TYR A 201 -10.56 6.18 -6.17
C TYR A 201 -11.47 7.38 -5.85
N LEU A 202 -10.96 8.44 -5.21
CA LEU A 202 -11.74 9.64 -4.91
C LEU A 202 -12.14 10.45 -6.16
N ASN A 203 -11.31 10.42 -7.19
CA ASN A 203 -11.60 11.14 -8.43
C ASN A 203 -12.83 10.57 -9.17
N HIS A 204 -13.25 9.33 -8.84
CA HIS A 204 -14.33 8.61 -9.48
C HIS A 204 -15.66 8.68 -8.70
N ILE A 205 -15.65 9.33 -7.54
CA ILE A 205 -16.84 9.51 -6.68
C ILE A 205 -17.65 10.76 -7.07
N GLY A 206 -17.27 11.48 -8.15
CA GLY A 206 -17.82 12.81 -8.50
C GLY A 206 -19.34 12.87 -8.68
N ASP A 207 -19.98 11.83 -9.23
CA ASP A 207 -21.40 11.88 -9.65
C ASP A 207 -22.29 10.81 -9.00
N GLY A 208 -21.92 10.32 -7.82
CA GLY A 208 -22.71 9.30 -7.12
C GLY A 208 -22.65 7.90 -7.74
N LYS A 209 -21.82 7.71 -8.74
CA LYS A 209 -21.53 6.39 -9.33
C LYS A 209 -20.15 5.92 -8.85
N PHE A 210 -20.16 4.84 -8.10
CA PHE A 210 -18.93 4.13 -7.73
C PHE A 210 -18.53 3.27 -8.90
N ILE A 211 -17.42 3.60 -9.54
CA ILE A 211 -16.86 2.82 -10.64
C ILE A 211 -15.70 2.01 -10.08
N HIS A 212 -15.76 0.71 -10.27
CA HIS A 212 -14.63 -0.18 -10.03
C HIS A 212 -13.43 0.27 -10.86
N THR A 213 -12.22 0.33 -10.33
CA THR A 213 -11.03 0.83 -11.05
C THR A 213 -10.80 0.15 -12.39
N ARG A 214 -11.12 -1.15 -12.51
CA ARG A 214 -11.01 -1.87 -13.79
C ARG A 214 -12.01 -1.39 -14.82
N GLU A 215 -13.22 -1.06 -14.42
CA GLU A 215 -14.24 -0.52 -15.32
C GLU A 215 -13.86 0.89 -15.77
N PHE A 216 -13.29 1.69 -14.88
CA PHE A 216 -12.82 3.03 -15.22
C PHE A 216 -11.69 3.01 -16.24
N LEU A 217 -10.64 2.18 -16.04
CA LEU A 217 -9.53 2.05 -16.96
C LEU A 217 -9.94 1.48 -18.34
N SER A 218 -11.05 0.72 -18.41
CA SER A 218 -11.60 0.21 -19.66
C SER A 218 -12.43 1.24 -20.43
N THR A 219 -12.97 2.25 -19.76
CA THR A 219 -13.83 3.30 -20.35
C THR A 219 -13.12 4.62 -20.63
N HIS A 220 -11.90 4.80 -20.05
CA HIS A 220 -11.08 6.01 -20.19
C HIS A 220 -9.63 5.60 -20.47
N PRO A 221 -9.30 5.18 -21.71
CA PRO A 221 -7.95 4.77 -22.12
C PRO A 221 -6.94 5.93 -22.09
#